data_bccc508673ad1231ad11a352e1d77623
#
_entry.id   bccc508673ad1231ad11a352e1d77623
#
_cell.length_a   1.000
_cell.length_b   1.000
_cell.length_c   1.000
_cell.angle_alpha   90.00
_cell.angle_beta   90.00
_cell.angle_gamma   90.00
#
_symmetry.space_group_name_H-M   'P 1'
#
loop_
_entity.id
_entity.type
_entity.pdbx_description
1 polymer ?
#
loop_
_entity_poly.entity_id
_entity_poly.type
_entity_poly.pdbx_seq_one_letter_code
_entity_poly.pdbx_strand_id
1 'polypeptide(L)'
;MSALAPTIRIADLASEAECARIDAFVAAQTEGTPFHLTGWLKAGAKGCSQTAHYLLAEGADGAIVGVLPLSGIRSPLFGAAMVSTGFGVDGGVLGEGVDALAEAAWGLAGDKGIESVELRGGPVPDGWTADAGSYLGFVRPIAGDDEAEMKAIPRKQRAELRKALAQDLEVVTGRDPRMLAEHYRVYAESVRNLGTPVFPAKLFREAVARLDADVLTVRHGGRAVASVLNLYHGGTVYPYWGGGTQAARGLRANDLMYFALMRHARQRGCHSFDFGRSKVGTGAAAFKKNWGFEGRPLVYASRSVHGPRAINPLNPKYALMIAVWKRLPVRVAQIVGPPIARGLG
;
A
#
# COMPACT_ATOMS: atom_id res chain seq x y z
N MET A 1 -11.14 28.42 -26.56
CA MET A 1 -10.28 29.12 -25.60
C MET A 1 -9.26 28.11 -25.12
N SER A 2 -7.97 28.31 -25.40
CA SER A 2 -6.92 27.43 -24.84
C SER A 2 -6.90 27.68 -23.34
N ALA A 3 -7.16 26.65 -22.54
CA ALA A 3 -7.00 26.72 -21.09
C ALA A 3 -5.54 27.08 -20.80
N LEU A 4 -5.30 28.08 -19.97
CA LEU A 4 -3.95 28.41 -19.50
C LEU A 4 -3.38 27.18 -18.79
N ALA A 5 -2.11 26.86 -19.07
CA ALA A 5 -1.43 25.77 -18.39
C ALA A 5 -1.44 26.01 -16.87
N PRO A 6 -1.68 24.97 -16.06
CA PRO A 6 -1.72 25.12 -14.60
C PRO A 6 -0.36 25.52 -14.05
N THR A 7 -0.37 26.33 -12.98
CA THR A 7 0.84 26.68 -12.23
C THR A 7 1.23 25.53 -11.31
N ILE A 8 2.50 25.10 -11.37
CA ILE A 8 2.99 24.02 -10.49
C ILE A 8 3.73 24.62 -9.30
N ARG A 9 3.38 24.17 -8.09
CA ARG A 9 4.09 24.52 -6.86
C ARG A 9 4.21 23.36 -5.88
N ILE A 10 5.12 23.50 -4.93
CA ILE A 10 5.25 22.58 -3.79
C ILE A 10 4.30 23.04 -2.69
N ALA A 11 3.52 22.11 -2.14
CA ALA A 11 2.61 22.36 -1.03
C ALA A 11 3.36 22.53 0.30
N ASP A 12 2.83 23.36 1.18
CA ASP A 12 3.26 23.43 2.56
C ASP A 12 2.56 22.34 3.40
N LEU A 13 3.23 21.24 3.58
CA LEU A 13 2.72 20.11 4.38
C LEU A 13 2.68 20.42 5.90
N ALA A 14 3.23 21.53 6.38
CA ALA A 14 3.09 21.96 7.77
C ALA A 14 1.75 22.68 8.00
N SER A 15 1.15 23.27 6.95
CA SER A 15 -0.15 23.89 7.00
C SER A 15 -1.27 22.85 7.02
N GLU A 16 -2.03 22.81 8.11
CA GLU A 16 -3.21 21.93 8.20
C GLU A 16 -4.31 22.31 7.21
N ALA A 17 -4.47 23.62 6.96
CA ALA A 17 -5.46 24.14 6.00
C ALA A 17 -5.11 23.68 4.57
N GLU A 18 -3.82 23.72 4.19
CA GLU A 18 -3.39 23.24 2.87
C GLU A 18 -3.56 21.73 2.75
N CYS A 19 -3.20 20.97 3.78
CA CYS A 19 -3.43 19.52 3.80
C CYS A 19 -4.91 19.18 3.65
N ALA A 20 -5.79 19.88 4.36
CA ALA A 20 -7.24 19.68 4.25
C ALA A 20 -7.77 20.00 2.84
N ARG A 21 -7.25 21.06 2.20
CA ARG A 21 -7.60 21.42 0.81
C ARG A 21 -7.16 20.34 -0.18
N ILE A 22 -5.96 19.78 -0.01
CA ILE A 22 -5.44 18.68 -0.82
C ILE A 22 -6.30 17.42 -0.61
N ASP A 23 -6.54 17.02 0.64
CA ASP A 23 -7.28 15.80 0.95
C ASP A 23 -8.74 15.92 0.48
N ALA A 24 -9.34 17.11 0.49
CA ALA A 24 -10.67 17.36 -0.09
C ALA A 24 -10.66 17.21 -1.63
N PHE A 25 -9.63 17.71 -2.32
CA PHE A 25 -9.48 17.48 -3.76
C PHE A 25 -9.37 15.99 -4.07
N VAL A 26 -8.52 15.25 -3.35
CA VAL A 26 -8.36 13.80 -3.52
C VAL A 26 -9.67 13.04 -3.29
N ALA A 27 -10.42 13.41 -2.25
CA ALA A 27 -11.72 12.78 -1.93
C ALA A 27 -12.79 13.02 -3.00
N ALA A 28 -12.69 14.10 -3.77
CA ALA A 28 -13.61 14.43 -4.86
C ALA A 28 -13.27 13.69 -6.18
N GLN A 29 -12.11 13.07 -6.28
CA GLN A 29 -11.68 12.35 -7.48
C GLN A 29 -12.06 10.86 -7.40
N THR A 30 -12.63 10.33 -8.47
CA THR A 30 -13.01 8.90 -8.57
C THR A 30 -11.79 7.98 -8.47
N GLU A 31 -10.66 8.41 -9.03
CA GLU A 31 -9.38 7.68 -9.02
C GLU A 31 -8.55 7.98 -7.76
N GLY A 32 -9.08 8.79 -6.83
CA GLY A 32 -8.44 9.08 -5.56
C GLY A 32 -8.23 7.82 -4.72
N THR A 33 -7.05 7.66 -4.14
CA THR A 33 -6.69 6.52 -3.30
C THR A 33 -6.14 7.00 -1.96
N PRO A 34 -6.07 6.17 -0.92
CA PRO A 34 -5.45 6.58 0.35
C PRO A 34 -3.97 6.97 0.19
N PHE A 35 -3.32 6.55 -0.90
CA PHE A 35 -1.91 6.85 -1.18
C PHE A 35 -1.70 8.29 -1.70
N HIS A 36 -2.74 8.96 -2.18
CA HIS A 36 -2.73 10.37 -2.53
C HIS A 36 -2.93 11.28 -1.31
N LEU A 37 -3.48 10.78 -0.19
CA LEU A 37 -3.73 11.60 0.98
C LEU A 37 -2.44 12.09 1.64
N THR A 38 -2.46 13.33 2.13
CA THR A 38 -1.34 13.93 2.88
C THR A 38 -0.97 13.11 4.11
N GLY A 39 -1.97 12.46 4.73
CA GLY A 39 -1.78 11.56 5.86
C GLY A 39 -0.88 10.37 5.56
N TRP A 40 -1.01 9.74 4.38
CA TRP A 40 -0.14 8.64 3.95
C TRP A 40 1.31 9.08 3.78
N LEU A 41 1.51 10.19 3.07
CA LEU A 41 2.84 10.74 2.82
C LEU A 41 3.55 11.13 4.13
N LYS A 42 2.82 11.78 5.05
CA LYS A 42 3.32 12.11 6.40
C LYS A 42 3.62 10.87 7.24
N ALA A 43 2.83 9.79 7.10
CA ALA A 43 3.09 8.53 7.79
C ALA A 43 4.38 7.87 7.30
N GLY A 44 4.64 7.84 6.00
CA GLY A 44 5.90 7.38 5.41
C GLY A 44 7.09 8.20 5.88
N ALA A 45 6.98 9.52 5.84
CA ALA A 45 8.02 10.44 6.29
C ALA A 45 8.38 10.23 7.77
N LYS A 46 7.40 10.24 8.66
CA LYS A 46 7.63 10.06 10.11
C LYS A 46 7.98 8.63 10.50
N GLY A 47 7.35 7.65 9.85
CA GLY A 47 7.52 6.23 10.15
C GLY A 47 8.82 5.64 9.64
N CYS A 48 9.32 6.12 8.50
CA CYS A 48 10.44 5.54 7.77
C CYS A 48 11.59 6.51 7.48
N SER A 49 11.50 7.76 7.99
CA SER A 49 12.51 8.81 7.74
C SER A 49 12.70 9.12 6.25
N GLN A 50 11.62 9.05 5.48
CA GLN A 50 11.58 9.49 4.09
C GLN A 50 11.35 11.01 4.05
N THR A 51 11.77 11.69 2.98
CA THR A 51 11.36 13.07 2.75
C THR A 51 10.00 13.10 2.05
N ALA A 52 9.12 14.01 2.48
CA ALA A 52 7.79 14.20 1.90
C ALA A 52 7.75 15.47 1.07
N HIS A 53 7.30 15.37 -0.15
CA HIS A 53 7.02 16.50 -1.04
C HIS A 53 5.65 16.29 -1.68
N TYR A 54 4.92 17.36 -1.88
CA TYR A 54 3.61 17.29 -2.50
C TYR A 54 3.52 18.38 -3.57
N LEU A 55 3.38 18.01 -4.84
CA LEU A 55 3.23 18.93 -5.94
C LEU A 55 1.76 19.19 -6.22
N LEU A 56 1.42 20.43 -6.47
CA LEU A 56 0.08 20.89 -6.85
C LEU A 56 0.13 21.53 -8.22
N ALA A 57 -0.84 21.20 -9.06
CA ALA A 57 -1.21 21.94 -10.24
C ALA A 57 -2.42 22.80 -9.89
N GLU A 58 -2.29 24.12 -10.02
CA GLU A 58 -3.35 25.08 -9.70
C GLU A 58 -3.80 25.83 -10.95
N GLY A 59 -5.11 25.94 -11.13
CA GLY A 59 -5.73 26.72 -12.18
C GLY A 59 -5.53 28.24 -11.97
N ALA A 60 -5.97 29.04 -12.92
CA ALA A 60 -5.85 30.50 -12.87
C ALA A 60 -6.60 31.15 -11.68
N ASP A 61 -7.61 30.48 -11.17
CA ASP A 61 -8.39 30.85 -9.98
C ASP A 61 -7.77 30.39 -8.66
N GLY A 62 -6.62 29.69 -8.71
CA GLY A 62 -5.96 29.08 -7.55
C GLY A 62 -6.59 27.77 -7.06
N ALA A 63 -7.59 27.23 -7.76
CA ALA A 63 -8.14 25.91 -7.45
C ALA A 63 -7.14 24.81 -7.78
N ILE A 64 -7.07 23.76 -6.93
CA ILE A 64 -6.28 22.56 -7.25
C ILE A 64 -6.97 21.83 -8.39
N VAL A 65 -6.26 21.58 -9.49
CA VAL A 65 -6.71 20.79 -10.64
C VAL A 65 -5.96 19.49 -10.81
N GLY A 66 -4.79 19.35 -10.17
CA GLY A 66 -4.02 18.12 -10.17
C GLY A 66 -3.02 18.05 -9.02
N VAL A 67 -2.65 16.83 -8.64
CA VAL A 67 -1.75 16.58 -7.50
C VAL A 67 -0.79 15.44 -7.78
N LEU A 68 0.39 15.50 -7.11
CA LEU A 68 1.37 14.42 -7.13
C LEU A 68 2.12 14.35 -5.79
N PRO A 69 1.81 13.37 -4.93
CA PRO A 69 2.58 13.10 -3.72
C PRO A 69 3.89 12.41 -4.04
N LEU A 70 4.99 12.79 -3.39
CA LEU A 70 6.32 12.26 -3.63
C LEU A 70 7.07 11.94 -2.33
N SER A 71 7.60 10.73 -2.23
CA SER A 71 8.52 10.31 -1.17
C SER A 71 9.95 10.26 -1.70
N GLY A 72 10.85 11.04 -1.11
CA GLY A 72 12.28 10.90 -1.36
C GLY A 72 12.87 9.83 -0.45
N ILE A 73 13.46 8.80 -1.04
CA ILE A 73 14.01 7.63 -0.36
C ILE A 73 15.51 7.62 -0.56
N ARG A 74 16.25 7.40 0.53
CA ARG A 74 17.70 7.19 0.49
C ARG A 74 18.07 5.94 1.27
N SER A 75 18.84 5.07 0.64
CA SER A 75 19.27 3.81 1.23
C SER A 75 20.71 3.49 0.83
N PRO A 76 21.58 3.17 1.78
CA PRO A 76 22.93 2.68 1.46
C PRO A 76 22.91 1.38 0.64
N LEU A 77 21.84 0.56 0.78
CA LEU A 77 21.73 -0.73 0.09
C LEU A 77 21.04 -0.63 -1.28
N PHE A 78 20.10 0.33 -1.43
CA PHE A 78 19.22 0.38 -2.58
C PHE A 78 19.31 1.71 -3.36
N GLY A 79 20.24 2.60 -2.99
CA GLY A 79 20.43 3.89 -3.63
C GLY A 79 19.33 4.91 -3.28
N ALA A 80 19.22 5.97 -4.07
CA ALA A 80 18.23 7.02 -3.90
C ALA A 80 17.16 6.95 -5.00
N ALA A 81 15.91 7.26 -4.64
CA ALA A 81 14.80 7.40 -5.59
C ALA A 81 13.74 8.37 -5.04
N MET A 82 13.03 9.02 -5.94
CA MET A 82 11.80 9.72 -5.62
C MET A 82 10.63 8.90 -6.18
N VAL A 83 9.64 8.60 -5.34
CA VAL A 83 8.53 7.71 -5.73
C VAL A 83 7.19 8.29 -5.31
N SER A 84 6.17 8.03 -6.08
CA SER A 84 4.78 8.40 -5.77
C SER A 84 3.97 7.15 -5.37
N THR A 85 3.81 6.80 -4.11
CA THR A 85 4.46 7.26 -2.88
C THR A 85 5.23 6.11 -2.25
N GLY A 86 6.06 6.41 -1.27
CA GLY A 86 6.75 5.37 -0.50
C GLY A 86 5.76 4.37 0.08
N PHE A 87 6.01 3.07 -0.16
CA PHE A 87 5.14 1.92 0.19
C PHE A 87 3.76 1.92 -0.49
N GLY A 88 3.35 2.96 -1.22
CA GLY A 88 2.09 3.01 -1.97
C GLY A 88 2.07 2.03 -3.15
N VAL A 89 0.86 1.64 -3.53
CA VAL A 89 0.60 0.82 -4.73
C VAL A 89 0.23 1.73 -5.89
N ASP A 90 -0.52 2.79 -5.58
CA ASP A 90 -1.11 3.71 -6.53
C ASP A 90 -1.10 5.11 -5.89
N GLY A 91 -0.45 6.05 -6.52
CA GLY A 91 -0.25 7.40 -5.96
C GLY A 91 0.41 8.29 -6.98
N GLY A 92 0.26 7.98 -8.29
CA GLY A 92 0.74 8.77 -9.40
C GLY A 92 0.05 10.12 -9.53
N VAL A 93 0.12 10.74 -10.68
CA VAL A 93 -0.60 11.98 -10.92
C VAL A 93 -2.11 11.74 -10.86
N LEU A 94 -2.81 12.57 -10.10
CA LEU A 94 -4.26 12.57 -9.99
C LEU A 94 -4.79 13.93 -10.46
N GLY A 95 -5.71 13.93 -11.43
CA GLY A 95 -6.26 15.13 -12.05
C GLY A 95 -5.44 15.62 -13.26
N GLU A 96 -5.38 16.92 -13.45
CA GLU A 96 -4.80 17.56 -14.63
C GLU A 96 -3.30 17.90 -14.46
N GLY A 97 -2.66 18.32 -15.55
CA GLY A 97 -1.26 18.79 -15.53
C GLY A 97 -0.21 17.69 -15.44
N VAL A 98 -0.49 16.52 -16.00
CA VAL A 98 0.34 15.31 -15.90
C VAL A 98 1.81 15.58 -16.22
N ASP A 99 2.09 16.12 -17.41
CA ASP A 99 3.47 16.35 -17.84
C ASP A 99 4.16 17.45 -17.02
N ALA A 100 3.43 18.52 -16.68
CA ALA A 100 3.96 19.59 -15.86
C ALA A 100 4.31 19.15 -14.45
N LEU A 101 3.46 18.32 -13.81
CA LEU A 101 3.73 17.70 -12.50
C LEU A 101 4.90 16.74 -12.58
N ALA A 102 4.99 15.93 -13.63
CA ALA A 102 6.08 14.98 -13.83
C ALA A 102 7.43 15.67 -14.07
N GLU A 103 7.47 16.75 -14.88
CA GLU A 103 8.67 17.56 -15.07
C GLU A 103 9.09 18.27 -13.77
N ALA A 104 8.15 18.81 -13.01
CA ALA A 104 8.44 19.40 -11.70
C ALA A 104 8.98 18.35 -10.71
N ALA A 105 8.46 17.12 -10.74
CA ALA A 105 8.97 16.00 -9.93
C ALA A 105 10.40 15.62 -10.33
N TRP A 106 10.70 15.59 -11.63
CA TRP A 106 12.03 15.33 -12.15
C TRP A 106 13.02 16.43 -11.75
N GLY A 107 12.64 17.72 -11.90
CA GLY A 107 13.45 18.86 -11.45
C GLY A 107 13.73 18.81 -9.95
N LEU A 108 12.69 18.57 -9.13
CA LEU A 108 12.83 18.42 -7.68
C LEU A 108 13.76 17.27 -7.29
N ALA A 109 13.70 16.15 -8.01
CA ALA A 109 14.61 15.03 -7.79
C ALA A 109 16.07 15.43 -8.06
N GLY A 110 16.32 16.13 -9.17
CA GLY A 110 17.64 16.65 -9.52
C GLY A 110 18.20 17.61 -8.47
N ASP A 111 17.40 18.55 -7.97
CA ASP A 111 17.78 19.49 -6.88
C ASP A 111 18.17 18.77 -5.59
N LYS A 112 17.63 17.55 -5.38
CA LYS A 112 17.96 16.70 -4.25
C LYS A 112 19.09 15.70 -4.54
N GLY A 113 19.70 15.72 -5.74
CA GLY A 113 20.69 14.74 -6.14
C GLY A 113 20.12 13.31 -6.22
N ILE A 114 18.89 13.19 -6.67
CA ILE A 114 18.19 11.91 -6.89
C ILE A 114 18.03 11.72 -8.39
N GLU A 115 18.55 10.62 -8.93
CA GLU A 115 18.66 10.35 -10.36
C GLU A 115 17.56 9.43 -10.90
N SER A 116 16.53 9.14 -10.10
CA SER A 116 15.43 8.26 -10.48
C SER A 116 14.11 8.72 -9.88
N VAL A 117 13.09 8.85 -10.71
CA VAL A 117 11.71 9.10 -10.31
C VAL A 117 10.82 7.97 -10.80
N GLU A 118 9.93 7.46 -9.95
CA GLU A 118 8.95 6.42 -10.27
C GLU A 118 7.54 6.91 -9.88
N LEU A 119 6.64 6.96 -10.83
CA LEU A 119 5.23 7.27 -10.65
C LEU A 119 4.43 5.98 -10.68
N ARG A 120 3.65 5.72 -9.63
CA ARG A 120 2.90 4.48 -9.44
C ARG A 120 1.44 4.69 -9.73
N GLY A 121 0.96 4.18 -10.87
CA GLY A 121 -0.39 4.45 -11.36
C GLY A 121 -0.55 5.86 -11.91
N GLY A 122 -1.79 6.21 -12.23
CA GLY A 122 -2.11 7.43 -12.96
C GLY A 122 -1.70 7.40 -14.43
N PRO A 123 -1.89 8.51 -15.16
CA PRO A 123 -1.45 8.64 -16.53
C PRO A 123 0.08 8.58 -16.67
N VAL A 124 0.55 8.02 -17.77
CA VAL A 124 1.99 7.99 -18.12
C VAL A 124 2.36 9.34 -18.75
N PRO A 125 3.33 10.10 -18.17
CA PRO A 125 3.77 11.35 -18.76
C PRO A 125 4.54 11.13 -20.07
N ASP A 126 4.52 12.15 -20.94
CA ASP A 126 5.24 12.11 -22.22
C ASP A 126 6.74 11.91 -22.01
N GLY A 127 7.33 11.00 -22.80
CA GLY A 127 8.76 10.68 -22.74
C GLY A 127 9.21 9.84 -21.54
N TRP A 128 8.30 9.40 -20.66
CA TRP A 128 8.60 8.49 -19.56
C TRP A 128 8.49 7.02 -19.97
N THR A 129 9.30 6.17 -19.35
CA THR A 129 9.24 4.73 -19.59
C THR A 129 8.11 4.11 -18.80
N ALA A 130 7.17 3.42 -19.48
CA ALA A 130 6.07 2.69 -18.85
C ALA A 130 6.44 1.22 -18.61
N ASP A 131 6.10 0.71 -17.40
CA ASP A 131 6.12 -0.71 -17.06
C ASP A 131 4.70 -1.17 -16.70
N ALA A 132 4.10 -2.00 -17.53
CA ALA A 132 2.80 -2.64 -17.33
C ALA A 132 2.93 -4.16 -17.10
N GLY A 133 4.15 -4.69 -17.04
CA GLY A 133 4.42 -6.13 -16.99
C GLY A 133 4.78 -6.67 -15.60
N SER A 134 5.21 -5.82 -14.68
CA SER A 134 5.76 -6.24 -13.39
C SER A 134 4.71 -6.56 -12.36
N TYR A 135 3.60 -5.82 -12.31
CA TYR A 135 2.61 -5.90 -11.25
C TYR A 135 1.17 -6.01 -11.75
N LEU A 136 0.36 -6.74 -10.99
CA LEU A 136 -1.09 -6.81 -11.15
C LEU A 136 -1.77 -6.20 -9.93
N GLY A 137 -2.79 -5.36 -10.15
CA GLY A 137 -3.76 -4.92 -9.17
C GLY A 137 -4.96 -5.87 -9.10
N PHE A 138 -5.61 -5.96 -7.95
CA PHE A 138 -6.70 -6.89 -7.72
C PHE A 138 -7.85 -6.19 -6.99
N VAL A 139 -8.85 -5.76 -7.73
CA VAL A 139 -10.02 -5.04 -7.22
C VAL A 139 -11.28 -5.76 -7.66
N ARG A 140 -12.26 -5.89 -6.78
CA ARG A 140 -13.62 -6.32 -7.12
C ARG A 140 -14.66 -5.71 -6.20
N PRO A 141 -15.94 -5.67 -6.61
CA PRO A 141 -17.04 -5.31 -5.73
C PRO A 141 -17.15 -6.26 -4.52
N ILE A 142 -17.64 -5.73 -3.40
CA ILE A 142 -18.10 -6.51 -2.24
C ILE A 142 -19.57 -6.86 -2.49
N ALA A 143 -19.93 -8.12 -2.27
CA ALA A 143 -21.33 -8.55 -2.42
C ALA A 143 -22.22 -7.98 -1.29
N GLY A 144 -23.53 -7.88 -1.57
CA GLY A 144 -24.50 -7.23 -0.68
C GLY A 144 -24.69 -7.90 0.68
N ASP A 145 -24.45 -9.22 0.76
CA ASP A 145 -24.56 -10.01 1.99
C ASP A 145 -23.53 -11.16 2.02
N ASP A 146 -23.50 -11.90 3.13
CA ASP A 146 -22.54 -12.99 3.33
C ASP A 146 -22.82 -14.20 2.42
N GLU A 147 -24.06 -14.47 2.07
CA GLU A 147 -24.40 -15.57 1.18
C GLU A 147 -23.94 -15.29 -0.24
N ALA A 148 -24.23 -14.09 -0.74
CA ALA A 148 -23.78 -13.62 -2.03
C ALA A 148 -22.24 -13.54 -2.09
N GLU A 149 -21.58 -13.05 -1.03
CA GLU A 149 -20.13 -13.02 -0.93
C GLU A 149 -19.54 -14.44 -0.97
N MET A 150 -20.13 -15.38 -0.23
CA MET A 150 -19.74 -16.78 -0.25
C MET A 150 -19.90 -17.42 -1.64
N LYS A 151 -20.94 -17.04 -2.41
CA LYS A 151 -21.16 -17.50 -3.79
C LYS A 151 -20.13 -16.93 -4.76
N ALA A 152 -19.73 -15.67 -4.57
CA ALA A 152 -18.71 -15.01 -5.40
C ALA A 152 -17.31 -15.63 -5.26
N ILE A 153 -17.00 -16.24 -4.10
CA ILE A 153 -15.74 -16.94 -3.88
C ILE A 153 -15.71 -18.26 -4.67
N PRO A 154 -14.68 -18.57 -5.47
CA PRO A 154 -14.54 -19.82 -6.20
C PRO A 154 -14.66 -21.08 -5.33
N ARG A 155 -15.22 -22.15 -5.87
CA ARG A 155 -15.58 -23.38 -5.12
C ARG A 155 -14.43 -23.92 -4.23
N LYS A 156 -13.21 -23.96 -4.75
CA LYS A 156 -12.05 -24.47 -4.01
C LYS A 156 -11.75 -23.61 -2.78
N GLN A 157 -11.68 -22.31 -2.96
CA GLN A 157 -11.40 -21.36 -1.88
C GLN A 157 -12.55 -21.29 -0.87
N ARG A 158 -13.80 -21.39 -1.33
CA ARG A 158 -14.98 -21.49 -0.47
C ARG A 158 -14.94 -22.71 0.45
N ALA A 159 -14.41 -23.84 -0.02
CA ALA A 159 -14.22 -25.02 0.82
C ALA A 159 -13.20 -24.78 1.95
N GLU A 160 -12.11 -24.06 1.67
CA GLU A 160 -11.12 -23.69 2.70
C GLU A 160 -11.72 -22.69 3.71
N LEU A 161 -12.50 -21.72 3.25
CA LEU A 161 -13.21 -20.77 4.12
C LEU A 161 -14.21 -21.50 5.05
N ARG A 162 -14.97 -22.49 4.55
CA ARG A 162 -15.88 -23.28 5.39
C ARG A 162 -15.15 -24.03 6.49
N LYS A 163 -13.93 -24.53 6.22
CA LYS A 163 -13.07 -25.14 7.26
C LYS A 163 -12.68 -24.12 8.32
N ALA A 164 -12.37 -22.87 7.92
CA ALA A 164 -12.06 -21.80 8.85
C ALA A 164 -13.24 -21.43 9.73
N LEU A 165 -14.44 -21.32 9.14
CA LEU A 165 -15.69 -21.03 9.84
C LEU A 165 -16.11 -22.11 10.84
N ALA A 166 -15.63 -23.34 10.68
CA ALA A 166 -15.86 -24.45 11.60
C ALA A 166 -14.84 -24.53 12.76
N GLN A 167 -13.82 -23.65 12.76
CA GLN A 167 -12.85 -23.55 13.85
C GLN A 167 -13.34 -22.61 14.96
N ASP A 168 -12.83 -22.80 16.17
CA ASP A 168 -13.02 -21.85 17.28
C ASP A 168 -12.12 -20.62 17.09
N LEU A 169 -12.54 -19.72 16.22
CA LEU A 169 -11.83 -18.49 15.87
C LEU A 169 -12.66 -17.25 16.23
N GLU A 170 -12.07 -16.35 17.00
CA GLU A 170 -12.63 -15.06 17.35
C GLU A 170 -12.13 -13.99 16.35
N VAL A 171 -13.02 -13.12 15.90
CA VAL A 171 -12.67 -11.95 15.07
C VAL A 171 -12.92 -10.68 15.85
N VAL A 172 -11.90 -9.83 15.94
CA VAL A 172 -11.99 -8.52 16.61
C VAL A 172 -11.47 -7.42 15.71
N THR A 173 -12.08 -6.24 15.78
CA THR A 173 -11.67 -5.05 15.04
C THR A 173 -11.45 -3.88 15.97
N GLY A 174 -10.53 -2.98 15.65
CA GLY A 174 -10.26 -1.77 16.40
C GLY A 174 -9.00 -1.05 15.96
N ARG A 175 -8.69 0.05 16.64
CA ARG A 175 -7.53 0.89 16.32
C ARG A 175 -6.71 1.30 17.54
N ASP A 176 -6.98 0.70 18.69
CA ASP A 176 -6.27 1.02 19.92
C ASP A 176 -4.81 0.53 19.90
N PRO A 177 -3.94 1.09 20.74
CA PRO A 177 -2.51 0.75 20.74
C PRO A 177 -2.22 -0.72 21.04
N ARG A 178 -3.07 -1.42 21.82
CA ARG A 178 -2.88 -2.84 22.15
C ARG A 178 -3.15 -3.71 20.92
N MET A 179 -4.25 -3.47 20.23
CA MET A 179 -4.57 -4.19 18.99
C MET A 179 -3.52 -3.95 17.91
N LEU A 180 -3.03 -2.71 17.77
CA LEU A 180 -1.96 -2.39 16.84
C LEU A 180 -0.64 -3.10 17.19
N ALA A 181 -0.32 -3.26 18.48
CA ALA A 181 0.86 -4.03 18.90
C ALA A 181 0.70 -5.54 18.64
N GLU A 182 -0.50 -6.10 18.82
CA GLU A 182 -0.82 -7.48 18.47
C GLU A 182 -0.70 -7.70 16.95
N HIS A 183 -1.27 -6.80 16.15
CA HIS A 183 -1.14 -6.81 14.70
C HIS A 183 0.33 -6.79 14.26
N TYR A 184 1.12 -5.86 14.78
CA TYR A 184 2.53 -5.74 14.42
C TYR A 184 3.32 -7.02 14.71
N ARG A 185 3.01 -7.72 15.80
CA ARG A 185 3.64 -9.01 16.12
C ARG A 185 3.30 -10.07 15.08
N VAL A 186 2.01 -10.22 14.70
CA VAL A 186 1.56 -11.17 13.66
C VAL A 186 2.18 -10.81 12.30
N TYR A 187 2.15 -9.53 11.92
CA TYR A 187 2.75 -9.03 10.70
C TYR A 187 4.25 -9.34 10.65
N ALA A 188 4.99 -9.05 11.72
CA ALA A 188 6.44 -9.28 11.78
C ALA A 188 6.80 -10.76 11.60
N GLU A 189 6.04 -11.68 12.22
CA GLU A 189 6.21 -13.11 12.02
C GLU A 189 5.89 -13.52 10.58
N SER A 190 4.80 -13.02 10.02
CA SER A 190 4.36 -13.34 8.67
C SER A 190 5.40 -12.92 7.62
N VAL A 191 5.86 -11.66 7.64
CA VAL A 191 6.81 -11.18 6.63
C VAL A 191 8.21 -11.78 6.81
N ARG A 192 8.64 -12.05 8.06
CA ARG A 192 9.87 -12.79 8.32
C ARG A 192 9.81 -14.19 7.72
N ASN A 193 8.69 -14.90 7.85
CA ASN A 193 8.50 -16.21 7.25
C ASN A 193 8.53 -16.19 5.71
N LEU A 194 8.14 -15.06 5.11
CA LEU A 194 8.24 -14.82 3.67
C LEU A 194 9.65 -14.40 3.20
N GLY A 195 10.54 -14.02 4.14
CA GLY A 195 11.88 -13.55 3.82
C GLY A 195 11.94 -12.05 3.50
N THR A 196 10.93 -11.30 3.94
CA THR A 196 10.83 -9.84 3.73
C THR A 196 11.24 -9.11 5.02
N PRO A 197 12.03 -8.03 4.95
CA PRO A 197 12.33 -7.19 6.09
C PRO A 197 11.06 -6.61 6.73
N VAL A 198 11.03 -6.61 8.07
CA VAL A 198 9.92 -6.07 8.86
C VAL A 198 9.92 -4.55 8.77
N PHE A 199 8.79 -3.92 8.45
CA PHE A 199 8.67 -2.47 8.44
C PHE A 199 8.68 -1.90 9.88
N PRO A 200 9.06 -0.61 10.06
CA PRO A 200 9.06 0.02 11.37
C PRO A 200 7.66 0.05 12.00
N ALA A 201 7.53 -0.34 13.27
CA ALA A 201 6.25 -0.22 14.00
C ALA A 201 5.71 1.22 14.02
N LYS A 202 6.59 2.22 13.94
CA LYS A 202 6.22 3.63 13.86
C LYS A 202 5.40 3.92 12.61
N LEU A 203 5.70 3.29 11.45
CA LEU A 203 4.93 3.46 10.22
C LEU A 203 3.45 3.10 10.42
N PHE A 204 3.18 1.96 11.07
CA PHE A 204 1.81 1.50 11.34
C PHE A 204 1.06 2.46 12.28
N ARG A 205 1.71 2.94 13.33
CA ARG A 205 1.12 3.92 14.25
C ARG A 205 0.80 5.24 13.56
N GLU A 206 1.72 5.75 12.74
CA GLU A 206 1.51 7.00 12.00
C GLU A 206 0.41 6.84 10.95
N ALA A 207 0.30 5.69 10.27
CA ALA A 207 -0.77 5.42 9.31
C ALA A 207 -2.15 5.40 10.00
N VAL A 208 -2.30 4.64 11.10
CA VAL A 208 -3.56 4.57 11.85
C VAL A 208 -3.95 5.91 12.50
N ALA A 209 -2.96 6.72 12.90
CA ALA A 209 -3.23 8.04 13.50
C ALA A 209 -3.70 9.08 12.48
N ARG A 210 -3.37 8.94 11.18
CA ARG A 210 -3.57 9.97 10.15
C ARG A 210 -4.61 9.63 9.10
N LEU A 211 -4.97 8.37 8.98
CA LEU A 211 -5.86 7.88 7.94
C LEU A 211 -7.12 7.26 8.57
N ASP A 212 -8.15 7.12 7.77
CA ASP A 212 -9.25 6.22 8.11
C ASP A 212 -8.74 4.79 7.99
N ALA A 213 -8.42 4.20 9.14
CA ALA A 213 -7.76 2.91 9.25
C ALA A 213 -8.17 2.17 10.50
N ASP A 214 -8.19 0.85 10.42
CA ASP A 214 -8.35 -0.04 11.57
C ASP A 214 -7.51 -1.32 11.39
N VAL A 215 -7.57 -2.17 12.40
CA VAL A 215 -6.97 -3.51 12.40
C VAL A 215 -8.06 -4.53 12.61
N LEU A 216 -8.10 -5.56 11.76
CA LEU A 216 -8.89 -6.76 11.98
C LEU A 216 -7.96 -7.91 12.38
N THR A 217 -8.23 -8.56 13.49
CA THR A 217 -7.42 -9.65 14.05
C THR A 217 -8.28 -10.87 14.29
N VAL A 218 -7.77 -12.03 13.85
CA VAL A 218 -8.33 -13.35 14.13
C VAL A 218 -7.53 -13.97 15.26
N ARG A 219 -8.22 -14.45 16.30
CA ARG A 219 -7.64 -15.10 17.47
C ARG A 219 -8.09 -16.55 17.57
N HIS A 220 -7.22 -17.37 18.14
CA HIS A 220 -7.50 -18.75 18.54
C HIS A 220 -6.96 -18.98 19.96
N GLY A 221 -7.81 -19.43 20.88
CA GLY A 221 -7.44 -19.58 22.29
C GLY A 221 -6.90 -18.27 22.91
N GLY A 222 -7.51 -17.14 22.59
CA GLY A 222 -7.12 -15.80 23.07
C GLY A 222 -5.82 -15.23 22.45
N ARG A 223 -5.17 -15.92 21.49
CA ARG A 223 -3.93 -15.49 20.85
C ARG A 223 -4.19 -15.04 19.41
N ALA A 224 -3.67 -13.89 18.99
CA ALA A 224 -3.74 -13.42 17.62
C ALA A 224 -2.94 -14.37 16.70
N VAL A 225 -3.61 -14.95 15.69
CA VAL A 225 -3.03 -15.86 14.70
C VAL A 225 -2.99 -15.29 13.29
N ALA A 226 -3.96 -14.44 12.92
CA ALA A 226 -3.91 -13.68 11.67
C ALA A 226 -4.37 -12.24 11.96
N SER A 227 -3.84 -11.26 11.22
CA SER A 227 -4.20 -9.86 11.39
C SER A 227 -3.90 -9.04 10.16
N VAL A 228 -4.71 -8.02 9.88
CA VAL A 228 -4.55 -7.10 8.76
C VAL A 228 -4.89 -5.67 9.20
N LEU A 229 -4.03 -4.72 8.80
CA LEU A 229 -4.31 -3.29 8.88
C LEU A 229 -5.01 -2.88 7.59
N ASN A 230 -6.13 -2.21 7.74
CA ASN A 230 -7.00 -1.80 6.66
C ASN A 230 -7.00 -0.29 6.54
N LEU A 231 -7.05 0.20 5.31
CA LEU A 231 -7.30 1.60 4.98
C LEU A 231 -8.67 1.70 4.30
N TYR A 232 -9.32 2.86 4.43
CA TYR A 232 -10.63 3.12 3.82
C TYR A 232 -10.57 4.44 3.07
N HIS A 233 -11.04 4.45 1.82
CA HIS A 233 -11.13 5.66 1.00
C HIS A 233 -12.13 5.45 -0.15
N GLY A 234 -12.96 6.44 -0.47
CA GLY A 234 -13.87 6.42 -1.61
C GLY A 234 -14.78 5.19 -1.67
N GLY A 235 -15.28 4.68 -0.52
CA GLY A 235 -16.11 3.47 -0.46
C GLY A 235 -15.35 2.16 -0.76
N THR A 236 -14.03 2.19 -0.73
CA THR A 236 -13.14 1.04 -0.95
C THR A 236 -12.37 0.71 0.32
N VAL A 237 -12.28 -0.59 0.65
CA VAL A 237 -11.37 -1.09 1.69
C VAL A 237 -10.09 -1.63 1.07
N TYR A 238 -8.96 -1.28 1.67
CA TYR A 238 -7.61 -1.68 1.28
C TYR A 238 -6.96 -2.49 2.40
N PRO A 239 -7.00 -3.84 2.39
CA PRO A 239 -6.24 -4.68 3.32
C PRO A 239 -4.75 -4.56 3.02
N TYR A 240 -4.06 -3.69 3.72
CA TYR A 240 -2.75 -3.24 3.27
C TYR A 240 -1.59 -4.04 3.84
N TRP A 241 -1.41 -4.03 5.16
CA TRP A 241 -0.38 -4.81 5.82
C TRP A 241 -1.01 -5.92 6.65
N GLY A 242 -0.83 -7.16 6.23
CA GLY A 242 -1.45 -8.28 6.91
C GLY A 242 -0.74 -9.61 6.69
N GLY A 243 -1.23 -10.60 7.40
CA GLY A 243 -0.76 -11.97 7.27
C GLY A 243 -1.12 -12.82 8.47
N GLY A 244 -0.55 -14.02 8.50
CA GLY A 244 -0.78 -14.97 9.58
C GLY A 244 0.52 -15.55 10.13
N THR A 245 0.45 -15.96 11.40
CA THR A 245 1.49 -16.75 12.06
C THR A 245 1.58 -18.14 11.45
N GLN A 246 2.56 -18.93 11.87
CA GLN A 246 2.65 -20.33 11.44
C GLN A 246 1.38 -21.13 11.81
N ALA A 247 0.77 -20.83 12.98
CA ALA A 247 -0.48 -21.48 13.44
C ALA A 247 -1.69 -21.17 12.53
N ALA A 248 -1.73 -19.98 11.92
CA ALA A 248 -2.83 -19.57 11.05
C ALA A 248 -3.09 -20.52 9.89
N ARG A 249 -2.05 -21.22 9.41
CA ARG A 249 -2.15 -22.12 8.24
C ARG A 249 -3.06 -23.31 8.50
N GLY A 250 -2.87 -24.01 9.62
CA GLY A 250 -3.71 -25.16 10.00
C GLY A 250 -5.16 -24.75 10.26
N LEU A 251 -5.36 -23.57 10.82
CA LEU A 251 -6.66 -22.99 11.18
C LEU A 251 -7.39 -22.35 9.99
N ARG A 252 -6.72 -22.13 8.85
CA ARG A 252 -7.23 -21.30 7.74
C ARG A 252 -7.60 -19.87 8.18
N ALA A 253 -6.93 -19.35 9.19
CA ALA A 253 -7.28 -18.08 9.82
C ALA A 253 -7.16 -16.88 8.86
N ASN A 254 -6.27 -16.93 7.86
CA ASN A 254 -6.22 -15.90 6.81
C ASN A 254 -7.49 -15.88 5.94
N ASP A 255 -8.09 -17.04 5.71
CA ASP A 255 -9.32 -17.14 4.92
C ASP A 255 -10.49 -16.52 5.69
N LEU A 256 -10.61 -16.81 6.99
CA LEU A 256 -11.60 -16.14 7.84
C LEU A 256 -11.34 -14.63 7.92
N MET A 257 -10.08 -14.22 8.06
CA MET A 257 -9.69 -12.81 8.16
C MET A 257 -10.21 -11.98 6.98
N TYR A 258 -9.98 -12.44 5.75
CA TYR A 258 -10.43 -11.69 4.56
C TYR A 258 -11.94 -11.73 4.37
N PHE A 259 -12.59 -12.85 4.65
CA PHE A 259 -14.06 -12.92 4.61
C PHE A 259 -14.70 -12.00 5.66
N ALA A 260 -14.20 -12.04 6.88
CA ALA A 260 -14.66 -11.16 7.95
C ALA A 260 -14.40 -9.68 7.64
N LEU A 261 -13.27 -9.37 6.96
CA LEU A 261 -12.97 -8.02 6.51
C LEU A 261 -13.97 -7.54 5.45
N MET A 262 -14.37 -8.39 4.50
CA MET A 262 -15.40 -8.03 3.49
C MET A 262 -16.72 -7.70 4.17
N ARG A 263 -17.12 -8.50 5.17
CA ARG A 263 -18.31 -8.22 6.02
C ARG A 263 -18.17 -6.90 6.77
N HIS A 264 -17.05 -6.68 7.45
CA HIS A 264 -16.78 -5.45 8.20
C HIS A 264 -16.78 -4.21 7.29
N ALA A 265 -16.13 -4.29 6.13
CA ALA A 265 -16.10 -3.21 5.15
C ALA A 265 -17.50 -2.86 4.63
N ARG A 266 -18.34 -3.86 4.32
CA ARG A 266 -19.74 -3.66 3.94
C ARG A 266 -20.54 -2.95 5.04
N GLN A 267 -20.35 -3.33 6.31
CA GLN A 267 -20.97 -2.66 7.46
C GLN A 267 -20.54 -1.20 7.61
N ARG A 268 -19.35 -0.87 7.13
CA ARG A 268 -18.82 0.51 7.06
C ARG A 268 -19.27 1.26 5.80
N GLY A 269 -20.12 0.67 4.94
CA GLY A 269 -20.60 1.28 3.71
C GLY A 269 -19.64 1.14 2.52
N CYS A 270 -18.58 0.33 2.61
CA CYS A 270 -17.73 0.04 1.48
C CYS A 270 -18.43 -0.88 0.48
N HIS A 271 -18.25 -0.59 -0.79
CA HIS A 271 -18.77 -1.37 -1.91
C HIS A 271 -17.67 -2.04 -2.75
N SER A 272 -16.41 -1.71 -2.51
CA SER A 272 -15.24 -2.23 -3.24
C SER A 272 -14.17 -2.74 -2.30
N PHE A 273 -13.45 -3.77 -2.74
CA PHE A 273 -12.33 -4.38 -2.03
C PHE A 273 -11.11 -4.36 -2.95
N ASP A 274 -10.10 -3.59 -2.58
CA ASP A 274 -8.82 -3.52 -3.28
C ASP A 274 -7.78 -4.35 -2.54
N PHE A 275 -7.50 -5.53 -3.06
CA PHE A 275 -6.50 -6.45 -2.51
C PHE A 275 -5.06 -5.99 -2.73
N GLY A 276 -4.87 -4.83 -3.33
CA GLY A 276 -3.57 -4.25 -3.66
C GLY A 276 -2.81 -5.03 -4.74
N ARG A 277 -1.56 -4.65 -4.92
CA ARG A 277 -0.72 -5.24 -5.96
C ARG A 277 -0.11 -6.58 -5.59
N SER A 278 0.22 -7.36 -6.61
CA SER A 278 1.13 -8.50 -6.50
C SER A 278 2.03 -8.56 -7.74
N LYS A 279 3.28 -9.01 -7.56
CA LYS A 279 4.17 -9.24 -8.69
C LYS A 279 3.66 -10.41 -9.53
N VAL A 280 3.77 -10.29 -10.85
CA VAL A 280 3.36 -11.34 -11.79
C VAL A 280 4.09 -12.65 -11.47
N GLY A 281 3.38 -13.78 -11.55
CA GLY A 281 3.95 -15.12 -11.31
C GLY A 281 4.18 -15.49 -9.84
N THR A 282 3.78 -14.65 -8.87
CA THR A 282 3.97 -14.94 -7.43
C THR A 282 2.80 -15.71 -6.81
N GLY A 283 3.09 -16.41 -5.69
CA GLY A 283 2.06 -17.06 -4.88
C GLY A 283 1.02 -16.10 -4.32
N ALA A 284 1.40 -14.82 -4.07
CA ALA A 284 0.47 -13.78 -3.65
C ALA A 284 -0.55 -13.45 -4.75
N ALA A 285 -0.13 -13.37 -6.01
CA ALA A 285 -1.04 -13.20 -7.14
C ALA A 285 -1.98 -14.40 -7.30
N ALA A 286 -1.45 -15.63 -7.16
CA ALA A 286 -2.26 -16.85 -7.21
C ALA A 286 -3.28 -16.91 -6.07
N PHE A 287 -2.92 -16.51 -4.86
CA PHE A 287 -3.82 -16.43 -3.72
C PHE A 287 -5.02 -15.50 -3.99
N LYS A 288 -4.78 -14.30 -4.51
CA LYS A 288 -5.85 -13.34 -4.84
C LYS A 288 -6.77 -13.85 -5.95
N LYS A 289 -6.21 -14.52 -6.97
CA LYS A 289 -7.00 -15.20 -8.01
C LYS A 289 -7.88 -16.31 -7.44
N ASN A 290 -7.38 -17.08 -6.46
CA ASN A 290 -8.18 -18.11 -5.79
C ASN A 290 -9.39 -17.52 -5.04
N TRP A 291 -9.34 -16.23 -4.65
CA TRP A 291 -10.45 -15.50 -4.04
C TRP A 291 -11.42 -14.87 -5.06
N GLY A 292 -11.24 -15.15 -6.36
CA GLY A 292 -12.11 -14.65 -7.43
C GLY A 292 -11.77 -13.23 -7.89
N PHE A 293 -10.56 -12.74 -7.56
CA PHE A 293 -10.10 -11.46 -8.08
C PHE A 293 -9.37 -11.65 -9.41
N GLU A 294 -9.72 -10.83 -10.39
CA GLU A 294 -9.00 -10.76 -11.66
C GLU A 294 -7.82 -9.82 -11.53
N GLY A 295 -6.65 -10.24 -12.00
CA GLY A 295 -5.46 -9.41 -12.01
C GLY A 295 -5.48 -8.48 -13.22
N ARG A 296 -5.39 -7.17 -12.98
CA ARG A 296 -5.25 -6.14 -14.02
C ARG A 296 -3.84 -5.57 -14.00
N PRO A 297 -3.17 -5.39 -15.13
CA PRO A 297 -1.85 -4.75 -15.16
C PRO A 297 -1.90 -3.38 -14.47
N LEU A 298 -0.93 -3.14 -13.58
CA LEU A 298 -0.65 -1.80 -13.05
C LEU A 298 0.44 -1.17 -13.91
N VAL A 299 0.22 0.07 -14.30
CA VAL A 299 1.17 0.82 -15.10
C VAL A 299 1.97 1.73 -14.19
N TYR A 300 3.29 1.59 -14.20
CA TYR A 300 4.20 2.47 -13.50
C TYR A 300 5.06 3.21 -14.52
N ALA A 301 5.19 4.53 -14.35
CA ALA A 301 6.03 5.35 -15.21
C ALA A 301 7.34 5.67 -14.49
N SER A 302 8.45 5.66 -15.19
CA SER A 302 9.74 6.00 -14.61
C SER A 302 10.62 6.83 -15.54
N ARG A 303 11.43 7.70 -14.93
CA ARG A 303 12.52 8.42 -15.59
C ARG A 303 13.78 8.31 -14.74
N SER A 304 14.92 8.01 -15.36
CA SER A 304 16.17 7.80 -14.66
C SER A 304 17.36 8.14 -15.56
N VAL A 305 18.44 8.67 -14.98
CA VAL A 305 19.69 8.97 -15.70
C VAL A 305 20.39 7.70 -16.16
N HIS A 306 20.36 6.63 -15.38
CA HIS A 306 21.12 5.39 -15.61
C HIS A 306 20.25 4.17 -15.94
N GLY A 307 19.01 4.39 -16.38
CA GLY A 307 18.04 3.34 -16.65
C GLY A 307 17.20 2.92 -15.42
N PRO A 308 16.16 2.09 -15.62
CA PRO A 308 15.19 1.80 -14.58
C PRO A 308 15.83 1.12 -13.36
N ARG A 309 15.45 1.58 -12.16
CA ARG A 309 15.87 1.02 -10.88
C ARG A 309 15.27 -0.38 -10.69
N ALA A 310 16.05 -1.42 -10.93
CA ALA A 310 15.60 -2.80 -10.81
C ALA A 310 15.89 -3.38 -9.42
N ILE A 311 15.03 -3.16 -8.43
CA ILE A 311 15.04 -3.95 -7.20
C ILE A 311 14.17 -5.19 -7.44
N ASN A 312 14.82 -6.30 -7.81
CA ASN A 312 14.14 -7.57 -7.99
C ASN A 312 14.45 -8.54 -6.84
N PRO A 313 13.54 -8.73 -5.86
CA PRO A 313 13.73 -9.70 -4.78
C PRO A 313 13.93 -11.14 -5.25
N LEU A 314 13.51 -11.46 -6.49
CA LEU A 314 13.70 -12.79 -7.08
C LEU A 314 15.11 -12.97 -7.68
N ASN A 315 15.96 -11.95 -7.65
CA ASN A 315 17.34 -12.09 -8.10
C ASN A 315 18.09 -13.12 -7.24
N PRO A 316 18.73 -14.13 -7.82
CA PRO A 316 19.46 -15.18 -7.11
C PRO A 316 20.48 -14.66 -6.07
N LYS A 317 21.07 -13.48 -6.29
CA LYS A 317 21.97 -12.85 -5.33
C LYS A 317 21.36 -12.58 -3.95
N TYR A 318 20.02 -12.45 -3.86
CA TYR A 318 19.32 -12.27 -2.59
C TYR A 318 18.84 -13.58 -1.97
N ALA A 319 18.94 -14.71 -2.67
CA ALA A 319 18.40 -16.01 -2.22
C ALA A 319 18.99 -16.43 -0.86
N LEU A 320 20.30 -16.26 -0.68
CA LEU A 320 20.97 -16.58 0.59
C LEU A 320 20.51 -15.65 1.72
N MET A 321 20.43 -14.35 1.45
CA MET A 321 19.92 -13.37 2.43
C MET A 321 18.49 -13.71 2.86
N ILE A 322 17.62 -14.05 1.91
CA ILE A 322 16.24 -14.47 2.18
C ILE A 322 16.20 -15.75 3.01
N ALA A 323 17.05 -16.74 2.70
CA ALA A 323 17.12 -17.99 3.44
C ALA A 323 17.58 -17.78 4.90
N VAL A 324 18.59 -16.96 5.12
CA VAL A 324 19.05 -16.54 6.45
C VAL A 324 17.95 -15.77 7.19
N TRP A 325 17.31 -14.79 6.51
CA TRP A 325 16.25 -13.97 7.08
C TRP A 325 15.09 -14.80 7.63
N LYS A 326 14.64 -15.81 6.88
CA LYS A 326 13.57 -16.75 7.30
C LYS A 326 13.87 -17.52 8.57
N ARG A 327 15.14 -17.63 8.97
CA ARG A 327 15.59 -18.36 10.18
C ARG A 327 15.82 -17.44 11.37
N LEU A 328 15.80 -16.12 11.19
CA LEU A 328 16.01 -15.18 12.29
C LEU A 328 14.88 -15.32 13.35
N PRO A 329 15.18 -15.22 14.64
CA PRO A 329 14.16 -15.00 15.66
C PRO A 329 13.34 -13.74 15.31
N VAL A 330 12.00 -13.78 15.53
CA VAL A 330 11.11 -12.65 15.16
C VAL A 330 11.56 -11.36 15.82
N ARG A 331 11.98 -11.39 17.08
CA ARG A 331 12.49 -10.21 17.79
C ARG A 331 13.73 -9.60 17.11
N VAL A 332 14.63 -10.42 16.60
CA VAL A 332 15.80 -9.94 15.84
C VAL A 332 15.37 -9.32 14.52
N ALA A 333 14.43 -9.96 13.80
CA ALA A 333 13.88 -9.42 12.56
C ALA A 333 13.18 -8.06 12.77
N GLN A 334 12.53 -7.85 13.93
CA GLN A 334 11.89 -6.58 14.29
C GLN A 334 12.90 -5.46 14.60
N ILE A 335 14.14 -5.79 14.97
CA ILE A 335 15.20 -4.81 15.24
C ILE A 335 15.97 -4.49 13.94
N VAL A 336 16.37 -5.51 13.21
CA VAL A 336 17.24 -5.38 12.01
C VAL A 336 16.43 -5.02 10.76
N GLY A 337 15.15 -5.42 10.70
CA GLY A 337 14.28 -5.17 9.55
C GLY A 337 14.01 -3.70 9.24
N PRO A 338 13.62 -2.88 10.22
CA PRO A 338 13.27 -1.48 10.01
C PRO A 338 14.33 -0.62 9.30
N PRO A 339 15.63 -0.68 9.65
CA PRO A 339 16.67 0.03 8.90
C PRO A 339 16.76 -0.36 7.42
N ILE A 340 16.51 -1.62 7.09
CA ILE A 340 16.53 -2.13 5.72
C ILE A 340 15.25 -1.73 4.99
N ALA A 341 14.10 -2.00 5.63
CA ALA A 341 12.78 -1.85 5.01
C ALA A 341 12.43 -0.39 4.65
N ARG A 342 12.84 0.59 5.47
CA ARG A 342 12.61 2.01 5.17
C ARG A 342 13.26 2.50 3.89
N GLY A 343 14.29 1.79 3.39
CA GLY A 343 14.94 2.08 2.12
C GLY A 343 14.33 1.39 0.91
N LEU A 344 13.29 0.54 1.11
CA LEU A 344 12.62 -0.16 0.01
C LEU A 344 11.54 0.70 -0.66
N GLY A 345 10.86 1.55 0.04
CA GLY A 345 9.92 2.59 -0.44
C GLY A 345 8.72 2.12 -1.21
#